data_3a0be9893b48a8ff1079e0ffd7827455
#
_entry.id   3a0be9893b48a8ff1079e0ffd7827455
#
_cell.length_a   1.000
_cell.length_b   1.000
_cell.length_c   1.000
_cell.angle_alpha   90.00
_cell.angle_beta   90.00
_cell.angle_gamma   90.00
#
_symmetry.space_group_name_H-M   'P 1'
#
loop_
_entity.id
_entity.type
_entity.pdbx_description
1 polymer ?
#
loop_
_entity_poly.entity_id
_entity_poly.type
_entity_poly.pdbx_seq_one_letter_code
_entity_poly.pdbx_strand_id
1 'polypeptide(L)'
;MKFILPFFFLFSSAFATEVRRWEGLEAILNEDFQRIEKHAKWAPRTLSFEYARAEENTVTINCEGLNFKLQVTSVPHEKTSTLYHGLFQLGFLFPHPRWQISPSLDKAQLACGKTFTWRPAFPYRGFHLHTLHPNEWVQGFLEGQTDIAMDYVRWLARNRQNIVDVSIMRPKWEGQMASLKAPFALAKALGISRGVSLGAALQQQNSFRLIPLFSAVSGIGDEKHLRKNIKKLNDNLDYDFMTMEIGTSEFTSTDYEKSLNWMNITAAELSKEGKKLFTKNHVSTNQVSKKWGNFNLLPRYASQDVGLLPHTVMFYGLYDENAPMYGNKNFAHMLKFIQEENDKRDIWYYPETSYWVFMDQDAPLLLTDYLKVRAKDMEGLYPEKIEGHFNFTSGQEMGYWLFDWNVALNADLDMEFSPLSALKLLGEDLNLWESILDYQNEHFKEKSLISIISFSNLQDEISKHRIHHRNTLKEVFRSSLIREDEIQRLEAAIAQSPDVSGVKNEELRLLLEVTNLRLHHALEVRKSMRFKKKSSDRALALKAAESFRMEAQTRVNVITKSHSRYPTARLFDWRSDITSYSFGSLWTAATLHHWKREERMITRENFNPFFDNIVNFMDIIF
;
A
#
# COMPACT_ATOMS: atom_id res chain seq x y z
N MET A 1 -50.40 -9.54 39.57
CA MET A 1 -50.49 -8.84 38.28
C MET A 1 -49.63 -7.57 38.28
N LYS A 2 -48.35 -7.68 38.48
CA LYS A 2 -47.39 -6.53 38.45
C LYS A 2 -45.96 -7.07 38.19
N PHE A 3 -45.65 -7.55 36.98
CA PHE A 3 -44.25 -7.91 36.64
C PHE A 3 -44.02 -8.09 35.12
N ILE A 4 -44.81 -7.45 34.23
CA ILE A 4 -44.62 -7.60 32.77
C ILE A 4 -44.28 -6.28 32.04
N LEU A 5 -44.24 -5.12 32.71
CA LEU A 5 -44.02 -3.83 32.02
C LEU A 5 -42.55 -3.36 31.79
N PRO A 6 -41.51 -3.82 32.51
CA PRO A 6 -40.15 -3.31 32.22
C PRO A 6 -39.46 -3.97 31.01
N PHE A 7 -39.89 -5.15 30.58
CA PHE A 7 -39.20 -5.88 29.50
C PHE A 7 -39.54 -5.37 28.10
N PHE A 8 -40.71 -4.79 27.90
CA PHE A 8 -41.14 -4.28 26.60
C PHE A 8 -40.44 -2.95 26.20
N PHE A 9 -40.05 -2.13 27.19
CA PHE A 9 -39.41 -0.84 26.92
C PHE A 9 -37.93 -0.97 26.55
N LEU A 10 -37.22 -1.98 27.02
CA LEU A 10 -35.82 -2.23 26.66
C LEU A 10 -35.68 -2.82 25.24
N PHE A 11 -36.63 -3.66 24.83
CA PHE A 11 -36.65 -4.20 23.46
C PHE A 11 -37.03 -3.16 22.42
N SER A 12 -37.96 -2.24 22.75
CA SER A 12 -38.36 -1.21 21.78
C SER A 12 -37.27 -0.15 21.54
N SER A 13 -36.45 0.20 22.55
CA SER A 13 -35.37 1.15 22.37
C SER A 13 -34.17 0.55 21.59
N ALA A 14 -33.86 -0.73 21.80
CA ALA A 14 -32.84 -1.41 21.03
C ALA A 14 -33.28 -1.60 19.55
N PHE A 15 -34.53 -1.99 19.32
CA PHE A 15 -35.10 -2.14 17.97
C PHE A 15 -35.20 -0.79 17.25
N ALA A 16 -35.62 0.29 17.93
CA ALA A 16 -35.72 1.61 17.36
C ALA A 16 -34.31 2.21 17.04
N THR A 17 -33.30 1.88 17.84
CA THR A 17 -31.90 2.32 17.58
C THR A 17 -31.29 1.54 16.43
N GLU A 18 -31.63 0.27 16.28
CA GLU A 18 -31.17 -0.58 15.18
C GLU A 18 -31.84 -0.16 13.86
N VAL A 19 -33.13 0.11 13.83
CA VAL A 19 -33.85 0.62 12.66
C VAL A 19 -33.32 1.97 12.19
N ARG A 20 -33.04 2.90 13.11
CA ARG A 20 -32.44 4.22 12.74
C ARG A 20 -31.03 4.11 12.17
N ARG A 21 -30.21 3.14 12.59
CA ARG A 21 -28.91 2.86 11.98
C ARG A 21 -29.03 2.29 10.57
N TRP A 22 -30.12 1.62 10.27
CA TRP A 22 -30.43 1.08 8.96
C TRP A 22 -30.85 2.14 7.96
N GLU A 23 -31.74 3.05 8.33
CA GLU A 23 -32.19 4.14 7.46
C GLU A 23 -31.01 4.97 6.92
N GLY A 24 -30.03 5.25 7.76
CA GLY A 24 -28.82 5.98 7.35
C GLY A 24 -27.92 5.20 6.39
N LEU A 25 -27.71 3.90 6.62
CA LEU A 25 -26.89 3.06 5.73
C LEU A 25 -27.61 2.80 4.40
N GLU A 26 -28.93 2.58 4.43
CA GLU A 26 -29.71 2.37 3.23
C GLU A 26 -29.64 3.56 2.28
N ALA A 27 -29.71 4.79 2.79
CA ALA A 27 -29.53 5.99 1.98
C ALA A 27 -28.14 6.06 1.33
N ILE A 28 -27.08 5.74 2.08
CA ILE A 28 -25.69 5.71 1.57
C ILE A 28 -25.53 4.64 0.49
N LEU A 29 -26.08 3.45 0.71
CA LEU A 29 -25.98 2.36 -0.28
C LEU A 29 -26.82 2.64 -1.52
N ASN A 30 -28.01 3.22 -1.37
CA ASN A 30 -28.83 3.66 -2.51
C ASN A 30 -28.12 4.73 -3.33
N GLU A 31 -27.49 5.71 -2.70
CA GLU A 31 -26.65 6.72 -3.41
C GLU A 31 -25.50 6.05 -4.17
N ASP A 32 -24.82 5.08 -3.55
CA ASP A 32 -23.72 4.38 -4.19
C ASP A 32 -24.21 3.49 -5.36
N PHE A 33 -25.35 2.85 -5.21
CA PHE A 33 -25.95 2.07 -6.28
C PHE A 33 -26.38 2.93 -7.47
N GLN A 34 -26.94 4.13 -7.23
CA GLN A 34 -27.23 5.08 -8.28
C GLN A 34 -25.97 5.53 -9.03
N ARG A 35 -24.84 5.70 -8.33
CA ARG A 35 -23.54 6.00 -8.96
C ARG A 35 -23.07 4.84 -9.85
N ILE A 36 -23.21 3.59 -9.38
CA ILE A 36 -22.85 2.39 -10.14
C ILE A 36 -23.74 2.27 -11.39
N GLU A 37 -25.05 2.44 -11.26
CA GLU A 37 -26.02 2.39 -12.36
C GLU A 37 -25.73 3.44 -13.44
N LYS A 38 -25.42 4.66 -13.05
CA LYS A 38 -25.11 5.76 -13.98
C LYS A 38 -23.97 5.44 -14.93
N HIS A 39 -23.03 4.61 -14.50
CA HIS A 39 -21.87 4.19 -15.28
C HIS A 39 -22.03 2.80 -15.92
N ALA A 40 -23.17 2.13 -15.73
CA ALA A 40 -23.44 0.85 -16.35
C ALA A 40 -23.71 1.04 -17.87
N LYS A 41 -23.14 0.18 -18.70
CA LYS A 41 -23.37 0.20 -20.16
C LYS A 41 -24.81 -0.14 -20.55
N TRP A 42 -25.51 -0.85 -19.71
CA TRP A 42 -26.95 -1.07 -19.72
C TRP A 42 -27.46 -0.59 -18.38
N ALA A 43 -28.42 0.28 -18.34
CA ALA A 43 -29.00 0.70 -17.08
C ALA A 43 -29.98 -0.41 -16.65
N PRO A 44 -29.74 -1.16 -15.55
CA PRO A 44 -30.83 -1.82 -14.87
C PRO A 44 -31.86 -0.74 -14.56
N ARG A 45 -33.13 -1.03 -14.71
CA ARG A 45 -34.14 -0.07 -14.28
C ARG A 45 -34.08 0.18 -12.79
N THR A 46 -33.71 -0.86 -12.03
CA THR A 46 -33.41 -0.73 -10.60
C THR A 46 -32.43 -1.80 -10.13
N LEU A 47 -31.43 -1.39 -9.35
CA LEU A 47 -30.71 -2.24 -8.39
C LEU A 47 -31.32 -1.98 -7.01
N SER A 48 -31.83 -3.00 -6.36
CA SER A 48 -32.39 -2.90 -5.01
C SER A 48 -31.81 -3.99 -4.11
N PHE A 49 -31.89 -3.80 -2.81
CA PHE A 49 -31.41 -4.78 -1.84
C PHE A 49 -32.33 -4.88 -0.62
N GLU A 50 -32.34 -6.06 -0.02
CA GLU A 50 -32.94 -6.32 1.28
C GLU A 50 -31.93 -7.04 2.17
N TYR A 51 -32.04 -6.85 3.46
CA TYR A 51 -31.13 -7.49 4.41
C TYR A 51 -31.91 -8.19 5.54
N ALA A 52 -31.37 -9.35 5.93
CA ALA A 52 -31.76 -10.05 7.15
C ALA A 52 -30.50 -10.49 7.91
N ARG A 53 -30.53 -10.44 9.23
CA ARG A 53 -29.45 -10.96 10.09
C ARG A 53 -29.47 -12.49 10.05
N ALA A 54 -28.29 -13.09 9.83
CA ALA A 54 -28.08 -14.54 9.88
C ALA A 54 -26.64 -14.84 10.33
N GLU A 55 -26.33 -16.09 10.57
CA GLU A 55 -24.98 -16.55 10.90
C GLU A 55 -24.12 -16.73 9.64
N GLU A 56 -24.74 -17.01 8.50
CA GLU A 56 -24.06 -17.18 7.21
C GLU A 56 -24.17 -15.92 6.36
N ASN A 57 -23.10 -15.61 5.64
CA ASN A 57 -23.04 -14.47 4.74
C ASN A 57 -23.44 -14.92 3.34
N THR A 58 -24.70 -14.77 2.97
CA THR A 58 -25.21 -15.14 1.65
C THR A 58 -25.93 -13.99 0.96
N VAL A 59 -25.93 -14.02 -0.36
CA VAL A 59 -26.72 -13.11 -1.20
C VAL A 59 -27.45 -13.89 -2.27
N THR A 60 -28.78 -13.77 -2.30
CA THR A 60 -29.64 -14.32 -3.35
C THR A 60 -30.00 -13.22 -4.34
N ILE A 61 -29.78 -13.47 -5.62
CA ILE A 61 -30.05 -12.52 -6.68
C ILE A 61 -31.34 -12.86 -7.39
N ASN A 62 -32.36 -12.04 -7.22
CA ASN A 62 -33.67 -12.17 -7.88
C ASN A 62 -33.78 -11.15 -9.03
N CYS A 63 -34.38 -11.55 -10.15
CA CYS A 63 -34.47 -10.73 -11.34
C CYS A 63 -35.88 -10.70 -11.92
N GLU A 64 -36.35 -9.51 -12.28
CA GLU A 64 -37.55 -9.28 -13.10
C GLU A 64 -37.19 -8.36 -14.27
N GLY A 65 -36.96 -8.96 -15.44
CA GLY A 65 -36.47 -8.20 -16.60
C GLY A 65 -35.13 -7.54 -16.34
N LEU A 66 -35.09 -6.20 -16.28
CA LEU A 66 -33.90 -5.40 -15.97
C LEU A 66 -33.82 -4.94 -14.50
N ASN A 67 -34.73 -5.45 -13.64
CA ASN A 67 -34.69 -5.16 -12.22
C ASN A 67 -33.97 -6.28 -11.48
N PHE A 68 -32.94 -5.94 -10.71
CA PHE A 68 -32.16 -6.89 -9.92
C PHE A 68 -32.34 -6.57 -8.44
N LYS A 69 -32.74 -7.56 -7.67
CA LYS A 69 -32.92 -7.47 -6.22
C LYS A 69 -31.95 -8.40 -5.51
N LEU A 70 -31.09 -7.84 -4.66
CA LEU A 70 -30.14 -8.58 -3.84
C LEU A 70 -30.76 -8.81 -2.45
N GLN A 71 -31.05 -10.06 -2.12
CA GLN A 71 -31.50 -10.46 -0.77
C GLN A 71 -30.25 -10.92 0.01
N VAL A 72 -29.80 -10.09 0.94
CA VAL A 72 -28.59 -10.32 1.73
C VAL A 72 -28.97 -10.89 3.09
N THR A 73 -28.35 -12.00 3.47
CA THR A 73 -28.35 -12.48 4.85
C THR A 73 -26.90 -12.54 5.34
N SER A 74 -26.59 -11.98 6.50
CA SER A 74 -25.22 -11.99 7.01
C SER A 74 -25.13 -11.66 8.50
N VAL A 75 -23.96 -11.91 9.07
CA VAL A 75 -23.59 -11.32 10.35
C VAL A 75 -23.46 -9.79 10.20
N PRO A 76 -23.77 -9.02 11.25
CA PRO A 76 -23.89 -7.55 11.13
C PRO A 76 -22.66 -6.84 10.58
N HIS A 77 -21.44 -7.29 10.90
CA HIS A 77 -20.20 -6.66 10.46
C HIS A 77 -19.81 -6.99 9.01
N GLU A 78 -20.38 -8.06 8.42
CA GLU A 78 -20.12 -8.45 7.02
C GLU A 78 -21.24 -8.06 6.05
N LYS A 79 -22.28 -7.38 6.51
CA LYS A 79 -23.46 -7.07 5.69
C LYS A 79 -23.11 -6.28 4.42
N THR A 80 -22.27 -5.27 4.54
CA THR A 80 -21.81 -4.44 3.42
C THR A 80 -20.97 -5.26 2.45
N SER A 81 -20.01 -6.04 2.96
CA SER A 81 -19.18 -6.93 2.14
C SER A 81 -20.03 -7.96 1.40
N THR A 82 -21.01 -8.56 2.06
CA THR A 82 -21.92 -9.55 1.45
C THR A 82 -22.79 -8.92 0.35
N LEU A 83 -23.25 -7.69 0.56
CA LEU A 83 -24.01 -6.95 -0.44
C LEU A 83 -23.15 -6.68 -1.69
N TYR A 84 -21.93 -6.17 -1.51
CA TYR A 84 -21.04 -5.93 -2.63
C TYR A 84 -20.49 -7.22 -3.27
N HIS A 85 -20.46 -8.34 -2.53
CA HIS A 85 -20.24 -9.65 -3.12
C HIS A 85 -21.36 -10.00 -4.12
N GLY A 86 -22.61 -9.66 -3.83
CA GLY A 86 -23.72 -9.80 -4.78
C GLY A 86 -23.52 -8.98 -6.07
N LEU A 87 -23.02 -7.73 -5.98
CA LEU A 87 -22.68 -6.95 -7.17
C LEU A 87 -21.52 -7.57 -7.96
N PHE A 88 -20.53 -8.12 -7.26
CA PHE A 88 -19.43 -8.85 -7.89
C PHE A 88 -19.95 -10.09 -8.65
N GLN A 89 -20.90 -10.84 -8.08
CA GLN A 89 -21.53 -12.00 -8.71
C GLN A 89 -22.41 -11.61 -9.92
N LEU A 90 -23.00 -10.41 -9.91
CA LEU A 90 -23.62 -9.82 -11.11
C LEU A 90 -22.59 -9.46 -12.20
N GLY A 91 -21.32 -9.40 -11.84
CA GLY A 91 -20.21 -9.08 -12.75
C GLY A 91 -19.78 -7.61 -12.75
N PHE A 92 -20.23 -6.81 -11.77
CA PHE A 92 -19.66 -5.48 -11.55
C PHE A 92 -18.28 -5.61 -10.91
N LEU A 93 -17.29 -4.96 -11.50
CA LEU A 93 -15.91 -4.97 -11.03
C LEU A 93 -15.44 -3.54 -10.78
N PHE A 94 -14.66 -3.36 -9.72
CA PHE A 94 -14.18 -2.05 -9.28
C PHE A 94 -12.65 -2.04 -9.14
N PRO A 95 -11.91 -2.10 -10.25
CA PRO A 95 -10.44 -2.17 -10.21
C PRO A 95 -9.80 -0.92 -9.58
N HIS A 96 -10.44 0.23 -9.74
CA HIS A 96 -9.92 1.52 -9.30
C HIS A 96 -11.06 2.39 -8.76
N PRO A 97 -10.84 3.31 -7.80
CA PRO A 97 -11.90 4.18 -7.27
C PRO A 97 -12.64 5.01 -8.31
N ARG A 98 -12.00 5.31 -9.44
CA ARG A 98 -12.54 6.20 -10.50
C ARG A 98 -13.15 5.51 -11.68
N TRP A 99 -12.98 4.22 -11.82
CA TRP A 99 -13.57 3.49 -12.94
C TRP A 99 -14.04 2.10 -12.52
N GLN A 100 -15.05 1.64 -13.19
CA GLN A 100 -15.67 0.34 -12.98
C GLN A 100 -15.84 -0.39 -14.31
N ILE A 101 -15.94 -1.69 -14.24
CA ILE A 101 -16.35 -2.56 -15.35
C ILE A 101 -17.76 -3.03 -15.05
N SER A 102 -18.67 -2.68 -15.95
CA SER A 102 -20.06 -3.16 -15.88
C SER A 102 -20.20 -4.46 -16.67
N PRO A 103 -20.95 -5.45 -16.17
CA PRO A 103 -21.21 -6.69 -16.90
C PRO A 103 -22.02 -6.43 -18.18
N SER A 104 -22.04 -7.38 -19.12
CA SER A 104 -23.10 -7.46 -20.10
C SER A 104 -24.39 -7.92 -19.43
N LEU A 105 -25.55 -7.62 -20.05
CA LEU A 105 -26.85 -8.04 -19.52
C LEU A 105 -26.92 -9.57 -19.40
N ASP A 106 -26.49 -10.30 -20.42
CA ASP A 106 -26.46 -11.76 -20.44
C ASP A 106 -25.64 -12.32 -19.26
N LYS A 107 -24.48 -11.72 -18.96
CA LYS A 107 -23.65 -12.11 -17.83
C LYS A 107 -24.37 -11.88 -16.49
N ALA A 108 -25.00 -10.72 -16.32
CA ALA A 108 -25.76 -10.41 -15.10
C ALA A 108 -26.95 -11.35 -14.93
N GLN A 109 -27.66 -11.70 -16.02
CA GLN A 109 -28.78 -12.65 -15.99
C GLN A 109 -28.38 -14.06 -15.58
N LEU A 110 -27.13 -14.47 -15.82
CA LEU A 110 -26.62 -15.78 -15.35
C LEU A 110 -26.61 -15.91 -13.83
N ALA A 111 -26.63 -14.82 -13.09
CA ALA A 111 -26.68 -14.83 -11.62
C ALA A 111 -28.12 -14.88 -11.07
N CYS A 112 -29.14 -14.70 -11.90
CA CYS A 112 -30.53 -14.68 -11.50
C CYS A 112 -30.99 -16.00 -10.89
N GLY A 113 -31.74 -15.94 -9.78
CA GLY A 113 -32.23 -17.09 -9.05
C GLY A 113 -31.18 -17.87 -8.28
N LYS A 114 -29.91 -17.38 -8.23
CA LYS A 114 -28.83 -18.05 -7.52
C LYS A 114 -28.52 -17.40 -6.18
N THR A 115 -28.06 -18.23 -5.25
CA THR A 115 -27.53 -17.81 -3.94
C THR A 115 -26.02 -18.02 -3.94
N PHE A 116 -25.29 -17.01 -3.49
CA PHE A 116 -23.85 -17.01 -3.37
C PHE A 116 -23.44 -16.78 -1.91
N THR A 117 -22.40 -17.45 -1.46
CA THR A 117 -21.86 -17.33 -0.10
C THR A 117 -20.61 -16.47 -0.12
N TRP A 118 -20.56 -15.43 0.73
CA TRP A 118 -19.35 -14.63 0.94
C TRP A 118 -18.46 -15.29 2.00
N ARG A 119 -17.23 -15.60 1.64
CA ARG A 119 -16.25 -16.26 2.52
C ARG A 119 -14.97 -15.47 2.57
N PRO A 120 -14.81 -14.53 3.52
CA PRO A 120 -13.57 -13.78 3.66
C PRO A 120 -12.43 -14.68 4.14
N ALA A 121 -11.24 -14.52 3.53
CA ALA A 121 -10.04 -15.25 3.94
C ALA A 121 -9.51 -14.77 5.31
N PHE A 122 -9.72 -13.48 5.61
CA PHE A 122 -9.31 -12.85 6.86
C PHE A 122 -10.48 -12.03 7.43
N PRO A 123 -10.72 -12.05 8.77
CA PRO A 123 -11.74 -11.22 9.41
C PRO A 123 -11.54 -9.73 9.13
N TYR A 124 -10.32 -9.23 9.26
CA TYR A 124 -9.93 -7.86 8.96
C TYR A 124 -9.10 -7.81 7.68
N ARG A 125 -9.46 -6.92 6.76
CA ARG A 125 -8.82 -6.79 5.45
C ARG A 125 -8.95 -5.36 4.93
N GLY A 126 -7.83 -4.80 4.46
CA GLY A 126 -7.84 -3.42 3.99
C GLY A 126 -6.46 -2.84 3.75
N PHE A 127 -6.42 -1.51 3.75
CA PHE A 127 -5.25 -0.78 3.27
C PHE A 127 -4.84 0.36 4.20
N HIS A 128 -3.53 0.48 4.38
CA HIS A 128 -2.87 1.67 4.89
C HIS A 128 -2.40 2.53 3.71
N LEU A 129 -2.91 3.75 3.63
CA LEU A 129 -2.45 4.74 2.66
C LEU A 129 -1.16 5.39 3.12
N HIS A 130 -0.09 5.14 2.39
CA HIS A 130 1.21 5.73 2.68
C HIS A 130 1.29 7.19 2.22
N THR A 131 1.99 8.00 2.99
CA THR A 131 2.06 9.46 2.80
C THR A 131 3.44 9.97 2.39
N LEU A 132 4.33 9.13 1.87
CA LEU A 132 5.66 9.58 1.43
C LEU A 132 5.58 10.55 0.27
N HIS A 133 4.63 10.30 -0.62
CA HIS A 133 4.44 11.12 -1.82
C HIS A 133 3.03 11.68 -1.84
N PRO A 134 2.84 12.89 -2.35
CA PRO A 134 1.53 13.43 -2.59
C PRO A 134 0.87 12.63 -3.70
N ASN A 135 -0.18 11.89 -3.36
CA ASN A 135 -1.11 11.31 -4.31
C ASN A 135 -2.51 11.83 -4.03
N GLU A 136 -3.41 11.64 -4.97
CA GLU A 136 -4.74 12.23 -4.84
C GLU A 136 -5.56 11.71 -3.65
N TRP A 137 -5.38 10.44 -3.26
CA TRP A 137 -6.09 9.85 -2.13
C TRP A 137 -5.60 10.43 -0.82
N VAL A 138 -4.27 10.53 -0.66
CA VAL A 138 -3.64 11.16 0.50
C VAL A 138 -4.09 12.62 0.62
N GLN A 139 -4.08 13.38 -0.46
CA GLN A 139 -4.59 14.75 -0.49
C GLN A 139 -6.07 14.80 -0.15
N GLY A 140 -6.86 13.85 -0.64
CA GLY A 140 -8.27 13.70 -0.31
C GLY A 140 -8.50 13.60 1.20
N PHE A 141 -7.78 12.73 1.87
CA PHE A 141 -7.90 12.52 3.31
C PHE A 141 -7.30 13.65 4.14
N LEU A 142 -6.14 14.17 3.78
CA LEU A 142 -5.38 15.09 4.65
C LEU A 142 -5.57 16.57 4.33
N GLU A 143 -5.99 16.92 3.11
CA GLU A 143 -6.13 18.31 2.64
C GLU A 143 -7.59 18.73 2.39
N GLY A 144 -8.55 17.89 2.79
CA GLY A 144 -9.98 18.22 2.73
C GLY A 144 -10.63 18.10 1.37
N GLN A 145 -10.03 17.38 0.42
CA GLN A 145 -10.68 17.01 -0.83
C GLN A 145 -11.63 15.83 -0.58
N THR A 146 -12.68 16.08 0.18
CA THR A 146 -13.55 15.07 0.80
C THR A 146 -14.13 14.07 -0.22
N ASP A 147 -14.56 14.53 -1.40
CA ASP A 147 -15.13 13.66 -2.43
C ASP A 147 -14.14 12.60 -2.89
N ILE A 148 -12.87 12.95 -3.01
CA ILE A 148 -11.80 12.02 -3.39
C ILE A 148 -11.61 10.96 -2.31
N ALA A 149 -11.51 11.37 -1.04
CA ALA A 149 -11.39 10.44 0.08
C ALA A 149 -12.61 9.52 0.18
N MET A 150 -13.81 10.05 -0.04
CA MET A 150 -15.04 9.26 -0.02
C MET A 150 -15.12 8.26 -1.17
N ASP A 151 -14.62 8.59 -2.36
CA ASP A 151 -14.53 7.65 -3.48
C ASP A 151 -13.57 6.48 -3.17
N TYR A 152 -12.48 6.75 -2.47
CA TYR A 152 -11.58 5.69 -1.98
C TYR A 152 -12.26 4.79 -0.94
N VAL A 153 -13.01 5.36 0.01
CA VAL A 153 -13.78 4.61 1.01
C VAL A 153 -14.84 3.73 0.33
N ARG A 154 -15.54 4.25 -0.70
CA ARG A 154 -16.49 3.44 -1.49
C ARG A 154 -15.78 2.31 -2.24
N TRP A 155 -14.60 2.57 -2.80
CA TRP A 155 -13.79 1.54 -3.45
C TRP A 155 -13.44 0.39 -2.50
N LEU A 156 -13.05 0.70 -1.27
CA LEU A 156 -12.83 -0.32 -0.23
C LEU A 156 -14.08 -1.17 0.00
N ALA A 157 -15.23 -0.55 0.25
CA ALA A 157 -16.49 -1.24 0.46
C ALA A 157 -16.86 -2.12 -0.75
N ARG A 158 -16.79 -1.57 -1.97
CA ARG A 158 -17.10 -2.28 -3.22
C ARG A 158 -16.20 -3.49 -3.46
N ASN A 159 -14.97 -3.45 -2.97
CA ASN A 159 -14.03 -4.56 -2.98
C ASN A 159 -14.03 -5.37 -1.68
N ARG A 160 -15.06 -5.22 -0.84
CA ARG A 160 -15.30 -6.01 0.37
C ARG A 160 -14.18 -5.86 1.42
N GLN A 161 -13.49 -4.72 1.41
CA GLN A 161 -12.49 -4.36 2.41
C GLN A 161 -13.15 -3.68 3.60
N ASN A 162 -12.66 -3.93 4.80
CA ASN A 162 -13.27 -3.43 6.04
C ASN A 162 -12.28 -2.69 6.97
N ILE A 163 -11.12 -2.31 6.45
CA ILE A 163 -10.13 -1.46 7.15
C ILE A 163 -9.67 -0.34 6.22
N VAL A 164 -9.52 0.86 6.79
CA VAL A 164 -8.76 1.97 6.24
C VAL A 164 -7.88 2.59 7.31
N ASP A 165 -6.62 2.86 7.00
CA ASP A 165 -5.69 3.57 7.89
C ASP A 165 -4.97 4.67 7.13
N VAL A 166 -4.80 5.82 7.78
CA VAL A 166 -4.19 7.00 7.18
C VAL A 166 -3.17 7.58 8.14
N SER A 167 -1.98 7.90 7.65
CA SER A 167 -0.95 8.55 8.46
C SER A 167 -1.32 9.99 8.79
N ILE A 168 -1.26 10.34 10.07
CA ILE A 168 -1.42 11.72 10.52
C ILE A 168 -0.06 12.41 10.48
N MET A 169 -0.01 13.56 9.83
CA MET A 169 1.21 14.30 9.63
C MET A 169 1.33 15.45 10.65
N ARG A 170 2.55 15.71 11.13
CA ARG A 170 2.81 16.79 12.10
C ARG A 170 2.43 18.18 11.59
N PRO A 171 2.78 18.59 10.36
CA PRO A 171 2.30 19.87 9.85
C PRO A 171 0.78 19.86 9.68
N LYS A 172 0.11 20.94 10.15
CA LYS A 172 -1.35 21.16 9.97
C LYS A 172 -2.25 20.02 10.51
N TRP A 173 -1.83 19.28 11.52
CA TRP A 173 -2.54 18.10 12.01
C TRP A 173 -3.99 18.40 12.44
N GLU A 174 -4.30 19.61 12.98
CA GLU A 174 -5.68 20.01 13.31
C GLU A 174 -6.57 20.06 12.06
N GLY A 175 -6.06 20.59 10.95
CA GLY A 175 -6.77 20.60 9.67
C GLY A 175 -7.02 19.20 9.14
N GLN A 176 -6.04 18.30 9.28
CA GLN A 176 -6.18 16.89 8.88
C GLN A 176 -7.26 16.16 9.68
N MET A 177 -7.33 16.38 11.01
CA MET A 177 -8.42 15.84 11.82
C MET A 177 -9.80 16.30 11.32
N ALA A 178 -9.92 17.56 10.92
CA ALA A 178 -11.17 18.07 10.35
C ALA A 178 -11.49 17.41 9.00
N SER A 179 -10.48 17.25 8.15
CA SER A 179 -10.60 16.62 6.82
C SER A 179 -11.03 15.16 6.89
N LEU A 180 -10.57 14.42 7.92
CA LEU A 180 -10.89 13.01 8.11
C LEU A 180 -12.32 12.74 8.60
N LYS A 181 -13.03 13.74 9.17
CA LYS A 181 -14.34 13.50 9.79
C LYS A 181 -15.37 12.91 8.82
N ALA A 182 -15.52 13.48 7.63
CA ALA A 182 -16.53 13.03 6.68
C ALA A 182 -16.18 11.66 6.06
N PRO A 183 -14.96 11.41 5.53
CA PRO A 183 -14.61 10.09 5.04
C PRO A 183 -14.66 9.00 6.13
N PHE A 184 -14.28 9.31 7.38
CA PHE A 184 -14.37 8.35 8.48
C PHE A 184 -15.82 8.10 8.91
N ALA A 185 -16.70 9.10 8.83
CA ALA A 185 -18.13 8.89 9.06
C ALA A 185 -18.74 7.95 7.99
N LEU A 186 -18.37 8.14 6.71
CA LEU A 186 -18.77 7.23 5.63
C LEU A 186 -18.22 5.81 5.85
N ALA A 187 -16.92 5.69 6.19
CA ALA A 187 -16.29 4.39 6.47
C ALA A 187 -17.02 3.66 7.61
N LYS A 188 -17.31 4.35 8.72
CA LYS A 188 -18.09 3.80 9.84
C LYS A 188 -19.47 3.31 9.41
N ALA A 189 -20.17 4.10 8.62
CA ALA A 189 -21.50 3.73 8.13
C ALA A 189 -21.48 2.48 7.25
N LEU A 190 -20.41 2.32 6.44
CA LEU A 190 -20.18 1.15 5.59
C LEU A 190 -19.57 -0.06 6.33
N GLY A 191 -19.33 0.04 7.65
CA GLY A 191 -18.75 -1.04 8.44
C GLY A 191 -17.23 -1.19 8.27
N ILE A 192 -16.55 -0.14 7.81
CA ILE A 192 -15.10 -0.11 7.66
C ILE A 192 -14.47 0.45 8.93
N SER A 193 -13.56 -0.30 9.54
CA SER A 193 -12.75 0.12 10.69
C SER A 193 -11.74 1.18 10.26
N ARG A 194 -11.59 2.22 11.09
CA ARG A 194 -10.83 3.42 10.78
C ARG A 194 -9.59 3.51 11.65
N GLY A 195 -8.44 3.53 11.01
CA GLY A 195 -7.15 3.64 11.66
C GLY A 195 -6.50 5.01 11.49
N VAL A 196 -5.68 5.37 12.46
CA VAL A 196 -4.75 6.49 12.36
C VAL A 196 -3.33 6.00 12.61
N SER A 197 -2.43 6.31 11.69
CA SER A 197 -1.02 5.94 11.78
C SER A 197 -0.17 7.11 12.24
N LEU A 198 0.74 6.86 13.19
CA LEU A 198 1.60 7.88 13.77
C LEU A 198 2.86 7.27 14.41
N GLY A 199 3.77 8.11 14.87
CA GLY A 199 4.98 7.68 15.60
C GLY A 199 4.87 7.89 17.11
N ALA A 200 5.41 6.97 17.91
CA ALA A 200 5.60 7.23 19.34
C ALA A 200 6.53 8.44 19.52
N ALA A 201 7.72 8.38 18.93
CA ALA A 201 8.73 9.44 19.00
C ALA A 201 9.55 9.57 17.69
N LEU A 202 9.04 9.09 16.58
CA LEU A 202 9.73 9.02 15.28
C LEU A 202 10.20 10.40 14.81
N GLN A 203 11.48 10.52 14.43
CA GLN A 203 12.09 11.80 14.05
C GLN A 203 12.30 11.98 12.56
N GLN A 204 12.46 10.89 11.81
CA GLN A 204 12.86 10.92 10.41
C GLN A 204 11.77 11.33 9.44
N GLN A 205 10.51 11.07 9.81
CA GLN A 205 9.35 11.38 8.97
C GLN A 205 8.52 12.52 9.60
N ASN A 206 7.75 13.22 8.79
CA ASN A 206 6.82 14.25 9.27
C ASN A 206 5.59 13.68 10.00
N SER A 207 5.57 12.41 10.36
CA SER A 207 4.48 11.79 11.11
C SER A 207 4.20 12.54 12.42
N PHE A 208 2.92 12.62 12.79
CA PHE A 208 2.54 13.10 14.10
C PHE A 208 3.21 12.25 15.18
N ARG A 209 3.72 12.91 16.23
CA ARG A 209 4.44 12.25 17.32
C ARG A 209 3.68 12.40 18.61
N LEU A 210 3.54 11.29 19.33
CA LEU A 210 2.97 11.33 20.67
C LEU A 210 3.93 12.00 21.66
N ILE A 211 5.23 11.83 21.47
CA ILE A 211 6.28 12.30 22.37
C ILE A 211 7.27 13.19 21.61
N PRO A 212 7.50 14.44 22.06
CA PRO A 212 8.55 15.31 21.51
C PRO A 212 9.95 14.71 21.67
N LEU A 213 10.88 15.03 20.76
CA LEU A 213 12.25 14.48 20.76
C LEU A 213 12.95 14.67 22.12
N PHE A 214 12.90 15.87 22.69
CA PHE A 214 13.54 16.14 23.96
C PHE A 214 13.05 15.19 25.07
N SER A 215 11.72 15.01 25.17
CA SER A 215 11.12 14.10 26.16
C SER A 215 11.46 12.63 25.86
N ALA A 216 11.48 12.24 24.61
CA ALA A 216 11.84 10.87 24.20
C ALA A 216 13.28 10.51 24.59
N VAL A 217 14.22 11.44 24.40
CA VAL A 217 15.64 11.23 24.74
C VAL A 217 15.87 11.34 26.26
N SER A 218 15.40 12.41 26.88
CA SER A 218 15.64 12.65 28.32
C SER A 218 14.76 11.82 29.24
N GLY A 219 13.60 11.35 28.78
CA GLY A 219 12.56 10.73 29.62
C GLY A 219 11.75 11.73 30.44
N ILE A 220 12.08 13.05 30.37
CA ILE A 220 11.38 14.05 31.16
C ILE A 220 10.01 14.35 30.56
N GLY A 221 8.95 13.91 31.26
CA GLY A 221 7.57 14.19 30.89
C GLY A 221 7.07 13.44 29.64
N ASP A 222 7.78 12.42 29.18
CA ASP A 222 7.39 11.60 28.02
C ASP A 222 6.00 10.98 28.18
N GLU A 223 5.71 10.33 29.32
CA GLU A 223 4.37 9.78 29.61
C GLU A 223 3.27 10.86 29.65
N LYS A 224 3.57 12.03 30.21
CA LYS A 224 2.61 13.14 30.24
C LYS A 224 2.28 13.61 28.82
N HIS A 225 3.29 13.73 27.96
CA HIS A 225 3.08 14.11 26.55
C HIS A 225 2.29 13.04 25.80
N LEU A 226 2.63 11.77 26.01
CA LEU A 226 1.96 10.62 25.42
C LEU A 226 0.46 10.66 25.72
N ARG A 227 0.08 10.66 27.01
CA ARG A 227 -1.33 10.69 27.45
C ARG A 227 -2.07 11.94 26.93
N LYS A 228 -1.42 13.12 26.99
CA LYS A 228 -1.98 14.36 26.52
C LYS A 228 -2.30 14.32 25.01
N ASN A 229 -1.38 13.78 24.20
CA ASN A 229 -1.54 13.74 22.75
C ASN A 229 -2.53 12.66 22.32
N ILE A 230 -2.59 11.50 23.00
CA ILE A 230 -3.66 10.51 22.79
C ILE A 230 -5.02 11.12 23.10
N LYS A 231 -5.18 11.77 24.27
CA LYS A 231 -6.43 12.45 24.59
C LYS A 231 -6.81 13.49 23.54
N LYS A 232 -5.84 14.26 23.06
CA LYS A 232 -6.08 15.28 22.02
C LYS A 232 -6.58 14.67 20.71
N LEU A 233 -6.06 13.50 20.31
CA LEU A 233 -6.56 12.76 19.15
C LEU A 233 -7.99 12.27 19.38
N ASN A 234 -8.25 11.62 20.53
CA ASN A 234 -9.56 11.08 20.88
C ASN A 234 -10.65 12.17 20.96
N ASP A 235 -10.31 13.36 21.47
CA ASP A 235 -11.24 14.50 21.57
C ASP A 235 -11.61 15.09 20.17
N ASN A 236 -10.79 14.87 19.14
CA ASN A 236 -10.95 15.53 17.84
C ASN A 236 -11.37 14.61 16.71
N LEU A 237 -11.15 13.30 16.83
CA LEU A 237 -11.42 12.33 15.76
C LEU A 237 -12.04 11.05 16.31
N ASP A 238 -13.10 10.58 15.67
CA ASP A 238 -13.70 9.27 15.89
C ASP A 238 -12.97 8.23 15.01
N TYR A 239 -12.19 7.34 15.63
CA TYR A 239 -11.44 6.26 14.98
C TYR A 239 -11.48 5.00 15.87
N ASP A 240 -11.17 3.84 15.28
CA ASP A 240 -11.34 2.53 15.93
C ASP A 240 -10.00 1.95 16.43
N PHE A 241 -8.91 2.25 15.74
CA PHE A 241 -7.58 1.74 16.10
C PHE A 241 -6.47 2.74 15.75
N MET A 242 -5.32 2.56 16.38
CA MET A 242 -4.10 3.31 16.10
C MET A 242 -3.00 2.37 15.65
N THR A 243 -2.28 2.73 14.59
CA THR A 243 -1.04 2.05 14.21
C THR A 243 0.15 2.93 14.59
N MET A 244 1.19 2.35 15.20
CA MET A 244 2.27 3.11 15.80
C MET A 244 3.66 2.59 15.42
N GLU A 245 4.51 3.50 14.95
CA GLU A 245 5.96 3.29 14.89
C GLU A 245 6.55 3.41 16.28
N ILE A 246 7.23 2.36 16.76
CA ILE A 246 7.64 2.21 18.16
C ILE A 246 8.98 2.89 18.50
N GLY A 247 9.75 3.26 17.48
CA GLY A 247 11.11 3.80 17.64
C GLY A 247 11.19 5.31 17.76
N THR A 248 12.41 5.78 18.05
CA THR A 248 12.81 7.20 17.92
C THR A 248 13.29 7.52 16.51
N SER A 249 13.69 6.50 15.75
CA SER A 249 13.92 6.55 14.30
C SER A 249 13.22 5.35 13.66
N GLU A 250 13.16 5.34 12.34
CA GLU A 250 12.61 4.24 11.58
C GLU A 250 13.37 2.95 11.93
N PHE A 251 12.66 1.94 12.44
CA PHE A 251 13.16 0.61 12.84
C PHE A 251 14.13 0.54 14.03
N THR A 252 14.44 1.66 14.70
CA THR A 252 15.39 1.70 15.81
C THR A 252 14.95 2.61 16.96
N SER A 253 15.48 2.36 18.14
CA SER A 253 15.32 3.23 19.32
C SER A 253 16.57 3.21 20.18
N THR A 254 16.82 4.31 20.89
CA THR A 254 17.91 4.41 21.86
C THR A 254 17.64 3.64 23.15
N ASP A 255 16.35 3.36 23.45
CA ASP A 255 15.94 2.76 24.72
C ASP A 255 14.74 1.81 24.54
N TYR A 256 14.99 0.50 24.74
CA TYR A 256 13.98 -0.55 24.61
C TYR A 256 12.93 -0.50 25.72
N GLU A 257 13.33 -0.18 26.95
CA GLU A 257 12.41 -0.17 28.10
C GLU A 257 11.43 0.99 27.99
N LYS A 258 11.90 2.16 27.56
CA LYS A 258 11.00 3.29 27.25
C LYS A 258 10.03 2.94 26.14
N SER A 259 10.50 2.33 25.05
CA SER A 259 9.63 1.93 23.94
C SER A 259 8.55 0.94 24.40
N LEU A 260 8.89 -0.03 25.26
CA LEU A 260 7.92 -0.94 25.87
C LEU A 260 6.90 -0.20 26.76
N ASN A 261 7.38 0.71 27.59
CA ASN A 261 6.51 1.50 28.46
C ASN A 261 5.54 2.37 27.65
N TRP A 262 6.02 3.00 26.58
CA TRP A 262 5.17 3.80 25.69
C TRP A 262 4.07 2.96 25.01
N MET A 263 4.40 1.75 24.53
CA MET A 263 3.42 0.82 23.96
C MET A 263 2.34 0.45 24.98
N ASN A 264 2.75 0.05 26.19
CA ASN A 264 1.82 -0.36 27.24
C ASN A 264 0.90 0.79 27.69
N ILE A 265 1.45 2.00 27.85
CA ILE A 265 0.65 3.18 28.20
C ILE A 265 -0.32 3.53 27.06
N THR A 266 0.14 3.49 25.81
CA THR A 266 -0.71 3.80 24.66
C THR A 266 -1.87 2.81 24.54
N ALA A 267 -1.60 1.51 24.66
CA ALA A 267 -2.63 0.48 24.65
C ALA A 267 -3.65 0.69 25.77
N ALA A 268 -3.17 0.93 27.00
CA ALA A 268 -4.05 1.16 28.16
C ALA A 268 -4.93 2.44 28.01
N GLU A 269 -4.40 3.51 27.43
CA GLU A 269 -5.20 4.72 27.18
C GLU A 269 -6.22 4.53 26.07
N LEU A 270 -5.89 3.82 24.99
CA LEU A 270 -6.81 3.52 23.90
C LEU A 270 -7.93 2.55 24.33
N SER A 271 -7.59 1.54 25.12
CA SER A 271 -8.57 0.56 25.64
C SER A 271 -9.66 1.18 26.50
N LYS A 272 -9.39 2.29 27.20
CA LYS A 272 -10.42 3.05 27.93
C LYS A 272 -11.54 3.60 27.05
N GLU A 273 -11.23 3.83 25.78
CA GLU A 273 -12.14 4.34 24.75
C GLU A 273 -12.64 3.20 23.80
N GLY A 274 -12.37 1.95 24.12
CA GLY A 274 -12.69 0.80 23.29
C GLY A 274 -11.92 0.71 21.98
N LYS A 275 -10.74 1.35 21.90
CA LYS A 275 -9.87 1.39 20.72
C LYS A 275 -8.69 0.44 20.89
N LYS A 276 -8.13 -0.03 19.77
CA LYS A 276 -6.97 -0.94 19.75
C LYS A 276 -5.69 -0.21 19.35
N LEU A 277 -4.55 -0.69 19.87
CA LEU A 277 -3.21 -0.32 19.41
C LEU A 277 -2.63 -1.44 18.58
N PHE A 278 -2.08 -1.13 17.42
CA PHE A 278 -1.20 -2.01 16.65
C PHE A 278 0.17 -1.38 16.49
N THR A 279 1.23 -2.18 16.60
CA THR A 279 2.61 -1.74 16.41
C THR A 279 3.19 -2.29 15.12
N LYS A 280 3.87 -1.44 14.35
CA LYS A 280 4.53 -1.87 13.12
C LYS A 280 5.83 -2.62 13.44
N ASN A 281 5.97 -3.82 12.92
CA ASN A 281 7.08 -4.73 13.17
C ASN A 281 7.85 -4.96 11.87
N HIS A 282 8.91 -4.20 11.66
CA HIS A 282 9.68 -4.25 10.43
C HIS A 282 10.61 -5.47 10.36
N VAL A 283 10.90 -5.96 9.15
CA VAL A 283 11.80 -7.10 8.94
C VAL A 283 13.27 -6.82 9.28
N SER A 284 13.65 -5.57 9.52
CA SER A 284 15.03 -5.20 9.82
C SER A 284 15.56 -5.89 11.09
N THR A 285 16.80 -6.36 11.01
CA THR A 285 17.55 -6.98 12.13
C THR A 285 18.74 -6.14 12.58
N ASN A 286 18.80 -4.88 12.20
CA ASN A 286 19.95 -4.01 12.41
C ASN A 286 20.21 -3.67 13.90
N GLN A 287 19.18 -3.71 14.74
CA GLN A 287 19.32 -3.41 16.18
C GLN A 287 18.94 -4.60 17.04
N VAL A 288 19.92 -5.13 17.79
CA VAL A 288 19.75 -6.30 18.66
C VAL A 288 20.31 -6.00 20.06
N SER A 289 19.50 -6.22 21.08
CA SER A 289 19.88 -6.16 22.48
C SER A 289 20.13 -7.56 23.05
N LYS A 290 21.09 -7.69 23.99
CA LYS A 290 21.29 -8.96 24.73
C LYS A 290 20.08 -9.37 25.58
N LYS A 291 19.34 -8.40 26.12
CA LYS A 291 18.16 -8.62 26.99
C LYS A 291 16.89 -8.85 26.18
N TRP A 292 16.66 -8.06 25.14
CA TRP A 292 15.39 -7.96 24.44
C TRP A 292 15.38 -8.55 23.02
N GLY A 293 16.55 -8.94 22.51
CA GLY A 293 16.68 -9.42 21.13
C GLY A 293 16.52 -8.30 20.09
N ASN A 294 15.95 -8.64 18.93
CA ASN A 294 15.70 -7.70 17.84
C ASN A 294 14.65 -6.63 18.25
N PHE A 295 14.98 -5.36 18.04
CA PHE A 295 14.12 -4.23 18.37
C PHE A 295 12.73 -4.32 17.70
N ASN A 296 12.66 -4.72 16.45
CA ASN A 296 11.39 -4.83 15.72
C ASN A 296 10.47 -5.94 16.25
N LEU A 297 10.99 -6.89 17.04
CA LEU A 297 10.21 -7.93 17.70
C LEU A 297 9.95 -7.61 19.19
N LEU A 298 10.31 -6.41 19.64
CA LEU A 298 10.14 -5.94 21.02
C LEU A 298 8.68 -6.00 21.50
N PRO A 299 7.65 -5.76 20.69
CA PRO A 299 6.25 -5.80 21.11
C PRO A 299 5.80 -7.14 21.71
N ARG A 300 6.52 -8.26 21.48
CA ARG A 300 6.25 -9.54 22.18
C ARG A 300 6.28 -9.44 23.70
N TYR A 301 7.02 -8.47 24.23
CA TYR A 301 7.15 -8.24 25.67
C TYR A 301 6.16 -7.18 26.21
N ALA A 302 5.39 -6.56 25.34
CA ALA A 302 4.33 -5.62 25.72
C ALA A 302 3.06 -6.35 26.19
N SER A 303 2.08 -5.60 26.73
CA SER A 303 0.75 -6.12 27.05
C SER A 303 0.15 -6.86 25.85
N GLN A 304 -0.64 -7.89 26.12
CA GLN A 304 -1.39 -8.61 25.06
C GLN A 304 -2.41 -7.74 24.32
N ASP A 305 -2.79 -6.59 24.92
CA ASP A 305 -3.63 -5.59 24.25
C ASP A 305 -2.93 -4.85 23.10
N VAL A 306 -1.62 -5.04 22.95
CA VAL A 306 -0.84 -4.50 21.84
C VAL A 306 -0.87 -5.50 20.69
N GLY A 307 -1.62 -5.18 19.65
CA GLY A 307 -1.62 -5.93 18.38
C GLY A 307 -0.35 -5.71 17.57
N LEU A 308 -0.09 -6.60 16.63
CA LEU A 308 1.10 -6.63 15.79
C LEU A 308 0.77 -6.42 14.32
N LEU A 309 1.62 -5.64 13.64
CA LEU A 309 1.65 -5.48 12.18
C LEU A 309 2.99 -5.97 11.64
N PRO A 310 3.19 -7.29 11.48
CA PRO A 310 4.39 -7.84 10.86
C PRO A 310 4.52 -7.32 9.43
N HIS A 311 5.59 -6.57 9.15
CA HIS A 311 5.78 -5.81 7.93
C HIS A 311 6.88 -6.39 7.07
N THR A 312 6.51 -6.92 5.90
CA THR A 312 7.44 -7.29 4.83
C THR A 312 7.54 -6.16 3.81
N VAL A 313 8.71 -6.04 3.18
CA VAL A 313 9.05 -4.89 2.34
C VAL A 313 9.12 -5.26 0.87
N MET A 314 8.72 -4.32 0.02
CA MET A 314 8.79 -4.45 -1.44
C MET A 314 8.01 -5.68 -1.95
N PHE A 315 8.51 -6.30 -3.01
CA PHE A 315 7.99 -7.52 -3.63
C PHE A 315 8.56 -8.81 -2.99
N TYR A 316 9.08 -8.74 -1.76
CA TYR A 316 9.49 -9.89 -0.98
C TYR A 316 8.42 -10.29 0.03
N GLY A 317 8.25 -11.59 0.25
CA GLY A 317 7.24 -12.17 1.12
C GLY A 317 7.80 -13.04 2.23
N LEU A 318 6.92 -13.48 3.11
CA LEU A 318 7.24 -14.36 4.24
C LEU A 318 7.77 -15.72 3.80
N TYR A 319 7.30 -16.21 2.66
CA TYR A 319 7.58 -17.54 2.13
C TYR A 319 8.63 -17.54 1.02
N ASP A 320 9.33 -16.42 0.82
CA ASP A 320 10.44 -16.35 -0.11
C ASP A 320 11.71 -16.98 0.50
N GLU A 321 12.38 -17.86 -0.25
CA GLU A 321 13.65 -18.45 0.17
C GLU A 321 14.78 -17.41 0.19
N ASN A 322 14.70 -16.43 -0.73
CA ASN A 322 15.65 -15.35 -0.88
C ASN A 322 14.92 -13.99 -0.87
N ALA A 323 15.16 -13.22 0.17
CA ALA A 323 14.69 -11.85 0.33
C ALA A 323 15.84 -11.01 0.92
N PRO A 324 16.87 -10.67 0.11
CA PRO A 324 18.15 -10.12 0.60
C PRO A 324 18.03 -8.65 0.94
N MET A 325 17.11 -8.29 1.85
CA MET A 325 16.86 -6.94 2.29
C MET A 325 17.22 -6.75 3.78
N TYR A 326 17.74 -5.59 4.13
CA TYR A 326 18.11 -5.21 5.50
C TYR A 326 19.01 -6.23 6.21
N GLY A 327 19.94 -6.84 5.47
CA GLY A 327 20.88 -7.82 6.01
C GLY A 327 20.33 -9.22 6.22
N ASN A 328 19.08 -9.48 5.85
CA ASN A 328 18.47 -10.80 5.92
C ASN A 328 18.75 -11.64 4.66
N LYS A 329 18.70 -12.97 4.82
CA LYS A 329 18.61 -13.89 3.69
C LYS A 329 17.16 -14.03 3.22
N ASN A 330 16.23 -14.10 4.15
CA ASN A 330 14.78 -14.19 3.97
C ASN A 330 14.05 -13.67 5.21
N PHE A 331 12.73 -13.73 5.20
CA PHE A 331 11.89 -13.24 6.30
C PHE A 331 11.33 -14.35 7.21
N ALA A 332 11.97 -15.51 7.25
CA ALA A 332 11.55 -16.64 8.11
C ALA A 332 11.45 -16.27 9.59
N HIS A 333 12.28 -15.34 10.08
CA HIS A 333 12.20 -14.83 11.45
C HIS A 333 10.89 -14.10 11.73
N MET A 334 10.32 -13.41 10.72
CA MET A 334 9.03 -12.72 10.86
C MET A 334 7.87 -13.71 10.81
N LEU A 335 7.92 -14.72 9.93
CA LEU A 335 6.93 -15.81 9.93
C LEU A 335 6.90 -16.53 11.28
N LYS A 336 8.07 -16.88 11.82
CA LYS A 336 8.18 -17.47 13.15
C LYS A 336 7.60 -16.56 14.24
N PHE A 337 7.83 -15.25 14.17
CA PHE A 337 7.26 -14.28 15.10
C PHE A 337 5.73 -14.26 15.04
N ILE A 338 5.13 -14.31 13.85
CA ILE A 338 3.69 -14.44 13.68
C ILE A 338 3.18 -15.70 14.36
N GLN A 339 3.78 -16.84 14.09
CA GLN A 339 3.37 -18.15 14.66
C GLN A 339 3.50 -18.20 16.18
N GLU A 340 4.53 -17.60 16.76
CA GLU A 340 4.74 -17.56 18.22
C GLU A 340 3.78 -16.62 18.96
N GLU A 341 3.24 -15.61 18.30
CA GLU A 341 2.41 -14.58 18.94
C GLU A 341 0.91 -14.68 18.61
N ASN A 342 0.52 -15.44 17.60
CA ASN A 342 -0.85 -15.48 17.06
C ASN A 342 -1.91 -15.89 18.11
N ASP A 343 -1.62 -16.88 18.96
CA ASP A 343 -2.56 -17.30 20.02
C ASP A 343 -2.63 -16.33 21.21
N LYS A 344 -1.81 -15.28 21.22
CA LYS A 344 -1.65 -14.38 22.38
C LYS A 344 -2.26 -13.01 22.15
N ARG A 345 -2.32 -12.55 20.88
CA ARG A 345 -2.73 -11.19 20.54
C ARG A 345 -3.16 -11.06 19.09
N ASP A 346 -3.87 -10.00 18.76
CA ASP A 346 -4.29 -9.71 17.39
C ASP A 346 -3.08 -9.50 16.49
N ILE A 347 -3.04 -10.19 15.34
CA ILE A 347 -2.02 -10.03 14.30
C ILE A 347 -2.69 -9.71 12.97
N TRP A 348 -2.28 -8.59 12.38
CA TRP A 348 -2.61 -8.23 11.00
C TRP A 348 -1.33 -8.21 10.17
N TYR A 349 -1.21 -9.13 9.21
CA TYR A 349 -0.05 -9.13 8.31
C TYR A 349 -0.04 -7.86 7.47
N TYR A 350 1.10 -7.17 7.43
CA TYR A 350 1.25 -5.83 6.88
C TYR A 350 2.28 -5.78 5.75
N PRO A 351 1.98 -6.37 4.55
CA PRO A 351 2.85 -6.34 3.39
C PRO A 351 2.70 -5.06 2.58
N GLU A 352 3.59 -4.86 1.61
CA GLU A 352 3.52 -3.78 0.62
C GLU A 352 3.00 -4.29 -0.72
N THR A 353 2.28 -3.45 -1.48
CA THR A 353 1.95 -3.68 -2.89
C THR A 353 2.62 -2.70 -3.84
N SER A 354 3.16 -1.63 -3.34
CA SER A 354 3.91 -0.64 -4.10
C SER A 354 4.59 0.29 -3.14
N TYR A 355 5.79 0.64 -3.37
CA TYR A 355 6.37 1.70 -2.59
C TYR A 355 7.70 2.20 -3.16
N TRP A 356 8.76 1.65 -2.69
CA TRP A 356 10.11 2.16 -2.73
C TRP A 356 10.63 2.43 -4.15
N VAL A 357 10.41 1.51 -5.08
CA VAL A 357 10.95 1.60 -6.44
C VAL A 357 10.26 2.68 -7.25
N PHE A 358 8.92 2.69 -7.15
CA PHE A 358 8.10 3.58 -7.95
C PHE A 358 8.13 5.01 -7.43
N MET A 359 7.94 5.17 -6.11
CA MET A 359 7.70 6.48 -5.53
C MET A 359 9.00 7.22 -5.19
N ASP A 360 9.95 6.55 -4.54
CA ASP A 360 11.16 7.21 -4.06
C ASP A 360 12.20 7.42 -5.16
N GLN A 361 12.13 6.66 -6.24
CA GLN A 361 13.20 6.61 -7.23
C GLN A 361 12.81 7.11 -8.62
N ASP A 362 11.62 7.64 -8.81
CA ASP A 362 11.13 8.08 -10.11
C ASP A 362 11.30 7.01 -11.21
N ALA A 363 11.08 5.75 -10.84
CA ALA A 363 11.24 4.62 -11.72
C ALA A 363 9.89 3.91 -11.91
N PRO A 364 9.07 4.35 -12.86
CA PRO A 364 7.73 3.81 -13.09
C PRO A 364 7.79 2.42 -13.71
N LEU A 365 8.25 1.44 -12.95
CA LEU A 365 8.39 0.05 -13.34
C LEU A 365 7.18 -0.73 -12.86
N LEU A 366 6.58 -1.54 -13.73
CA LEU A 366 5.54 -2.48 -13.34
C LEU A 366 6.20 -3.78 -12.86
N LEU A 367 6.31 -3.94 -11.54
CA LEU A 367 6.95 -5.10 -10.91
C LEU A 367 5.93 -6.17 -10.57
N THR A 368 5.73 -7.10 -11.48
CA THR A 368 4.65 -8.11 -11.41
C THR A 368 4.84 -9.14 -10.30
N ASP A 369 6.04 -9.25 -9.71
CA ASP A 369 6.30 -10.11 -8.54
C ASP A 369 5.38 -9.81 -7.34
N TYR A 370 4.87 -8.58 -7.20
CA TYR A 370 3.86 -8.27 -6.19
C TYR A 370 2.63 -9.18 -6.28
N LEU A 371 2.19 -9.55 -7.48
CA LEU A 371 1.06 -10.47 -7.68
C LEU A 371 1.35 -11.86 -7.11
N LYS A 372 2.51 -12.45 -7.48
CA LYS A 372 2.90 -13.80 -7.02
C LYS A 372 3.12 -13.84 -5.51
N VAL A 373 3.86 -12.87 -5.01
CA VAL A 373 4.30 -12.87 -3.61
C VAL A 373 3.14 -12.62 -2.67
N ARG A 374 2.25 -11.67 -2.98
CA ARG A 374 1.06 -11.40 -2.12
C ARG A 374 0.09 -12.58 -2.13
N ALA A 375 -0.18 -13.19 -3.28
CA ALA A 375 -1.00 -14.40 -3.35
C ALA A 375 -0.42 -15.54 -2.51
N LYS A 376 0.88 -15.81 -2.63
CA LYS A 376 1.60 -16.84 -1.86
C LYS A 376 1.58 -16.56 -0.34
N ASP A 377 1.78 -15.30 0.05
CA ASP A 377 1.72 -14.92 1.47
C ASP A 377 0.31 -15.11 2.06
N MET A 378 -0.73 -14.74 1.31
CA MET A 378 -2.12 -14.93 1.75
C MET A 378 -2.49 -16.40 1.86
N GLU A 379 -2.10 -17.22 0.88
CA GLU A 379 -2.29 -18.67 0.89
C GLU A 379 -1.60 -19.31 2.10
N GLY A 380 -0.32 -18.97 2.33
CA GLY A 380 0.46 -19.54 3.42
C GLY A 380 0.02 -19.07 4.82
N LEU A 381 -0.54 -17.85 4.94
CA LEU A 381 -1.03 -17.32 6.21
C LEU A 381 -2.48 -17.72 6.53
N TYR A 382 -3.27 -18.12 5.54
CA TYR A 382 -4.66 -18.52 5.77
C TYR A 382 -4.80 -19.66 6.81
N PRO A 383 -3.99 -20.74 6.78
CA PRO A 383 -4.02 -21.79 7.78
C PRO A 383 -3.61 -21.33 9.19
N GLU A 384 -2.81 -20.27 9.30
CA GLU A 384 -2.37 -19.71 10.59
C GLU A 384 -3.51 -19.00 11.33
N LYS A 385 -4.63 -18.70 10.65
CA LYS A 385 -5.81 -18.04 11.22
C LYS A 385 -5.52 -16.71 11.91
N ILE A 386 -4.61 -15.94 11.35
CA ILE A 386 -4.36 -14.57 11.83
C ILE A 386 -5.60 -13.70 11.63
N GLU A 387 -5.75 -12.66 12.45
CA GLU A 387 -6.95 -11.80 12.45
C GLU A 387 -7.09 -10.94 11.19
N GLY A 388 -5.99 -10.54 10.55
CA GLY A 388 -6.10 -9.62 9.43
C GLY A 388 -4.97 -9.65 8.40
N HIS A 389 -5.32 -9.16 7.21
CA HIS A 389 -4.41 -8.80 6.13
C HIS A 389 -4.57 -7.31 5.83
N PHE A 390 -3.53 -6.54 6.12
CA PHE A 390 -3.54 -5.10 6.12
C PHE A 390 -2.46 -4.55 5.21
N ASN A 391 -2.79 -4.27 3.97
CA ASN A 391 -1.84 -3.99 2.92
C ASN A 391 -1.40 -2.52 2.91
N PHE A 392 -0.09 -2.31 2.86
CA PHE A 392 0.51 -0.99 2.69
C PHE A 392 0.52 -0.62 1.19
N THR A 393 -0.10 0.50 0.84
CA THR A 393 -0.20 0.95 -0.54
C THR A 393 0.25 2.39 -0.73
N SER A 394 0.77 2.69 -1.91
CA SER A 394 1.10 4.05 -2.35
C SER A 394 -0.07 4.76 -3.04
N GLY A 395 -1.27 4.15 -3.08
CA GLY A 395 -2.47 4.79 -3.57
C GLY A 395 -2.80 4.55 -5.04
N GLN A 396 -2.52 3.34 -5.54
CA GLN A 396 -3.07 2.83 -6.81
C GLN A 396 -2.61 3.55 -8.09
N GLU A 397 -1.51 4.25 -8.03
CA GLU A 397 -0.98 5.00 -9.17
C GLU A 397 -0.35 4.10 -10.24
N MET A 398 -0.38 4.55 -11.49
CA MET A 398 0.35 3.99 -12.64
C MET A 398 0.37 2.46 -12.70
N GLY A 399 -0.79 1.83 -12.81
CA GLY A 399 -0.90 0.37 -12.90
C GLY A 399 -0.81 -0.37 -11.57
N TYR A 400 -0.35 0.25 -10.49
CA TYR A 400 -0.26 -0.38 -9.18
C TYR A 400 -1.63 -0.66 -8.54
N TRP A 401 -2.70 -0.05 -9.06
CA TRP A 401 -4.08 -0.44 -8.78
C TRP A 401 -4.33 -1.94 -9.05
N LEU A 402 -3.61 -2.54 -10.01
CA LEU A 402 -3.70 -3.96 -10.30
C LEU A 402 -3.31 -4.82 -9.09
N PHE A 403 -2.23 -4.45 -8.39
CA PHE A 403 -1.73 -5.19 -7.24
C PHE A 403 -2.67 -5.06 -6.04
N ASP A 404 -3.12 -3.84 -5.74
CA ASP A 404 -4.10 -3.58 -4.68
C ASP A 404 -5.41 -4.31 -4.95
N TRP A 405 -5.89 -4.26 -6.19
CA TRP A 405 -7.12 -4.94 -6.55
C TRP A 405 -6.98 -6.47 -6.51
N ASN A 406 -5.84 -7.02 -6.94
CA ASN A 406 -5.58 -8.47 -6.83
C ASN A 406 -5.54 -8.93 -5.36
N VAL A 407 -4.94 -8.14 -4.47
CA VAL A 407 -4.97 -8.40 -3.02
C VAL A 407 -6.40 -8.36 -2.49
N ALA A 408 -7.17 -7.34 -2.87
CA ALA A 408 -8.57 -7.22 -2.45
C ALA A 408 -9.45 -8.38 -2.95
N LEU A 409 -9.22 -8.88 -4.16
CA LEU A 409 -9.90 -10.05 -4.71
C LEU A 409 -9.52 -11.32 -3.96
N ASN A 410 -8.24 -11.55 -3.70
CA ASN A 410 -7.73 -12.72 -2.97
C ASN A 410 -8.13 -12.76 -1.49
N ALA A 411 -8.74 -11.68 -0.97
CA ALA A 411 -9.42 -11.72 0.32
C ALA A 411 -10.74 -12.50 0.30
N ASP A 412 -11.21 -12.95 -0.88
CA ASP A 412 -12.31 -13.86 -1.11
C ASP A 412 -11.77 -15.27 -1.36
N LEU A 413 -12.16 -16.25 -0.55
CA LEU A 413 -11.71 -17.64 -0.68
C LEU A 413 -12.06 -18.27 -2.05
N ASP A 414 -13.11 -17.77 -2.72
CA ASP A 414 -13.48 -18.25 -4.05
C ASP A 414 -12.48 -17.83 -5.15
N MET A 415 -11.53 -16.95 -4.83
CA MET A 415 -10.46 -16.53 -5.75
C MET A 415 -9.20 -17.39 -5.68
N GLU A 416 -9.14 -18.38 -4.76
CA GLU A 416 -8.09 -19.41 -4.66
C GLU A 416 -6.66 -18.86 -4.51
N PHE A 417 -6.49 -17.66 -3.94
CA PHE A 417 -5.21 -16.97 -3.78
C PHE A 417 -4.36 -16.90 -5.06
N SER A 418 -5.01 -16.65 -6.19
CA SER A 418 -4.32 -16.62 -7.48
C SER A 418 -3.62 -15.28 -7.76
N PRO A 419 -2.38 -15.28 -8.26
CA PRO A 419 -1.71 -14.08 -8.75
C PRO A 419 -2.40 -13.49 -9.99
N LEU A 420 -3.23 -14.27 -10.67
CA LEU A 420 -3.88 -13.90 -11.94
C LEU A 420 -5.35 -13.50 -11.77
N SER A 421 -5.90 -13.45 -10.56
CA SER A 421 -7.32 -13.18 -10.30
C SER A 421 -7.82 -11.90 -10.99
N ALA A 422 -7.10 -10.80 -10.79
CA ALA A 422 -7.43 -9.52 -11.41
C ALA A 422 -7.32 -9.56 -12.94
N LEU A 423 -6.27 -10.15 -13.45
CA LEU A 423 -6.00 -10.27 -14.89
C LEU A 423 -7.05 -11.13 -15.60
N LYS A 424 -7.46 -12.24 -14.99
CA LYS A 424 -8.57 -13.08 -15.46
C LYS A 424 -9.86 -12.29 -15.60
N LEU A 425 -10.21 -11.48 -14.61
CA LEU A 425 -11.41 -10.65 -14.62
C LEU A 425 -11.33 -9.50 -15.65
N LEU A 426 -10.14 -9.00 -15.94
CA LEU A 426 -9.90 -8.04 -17.02
C LEU A 426 -10.00 -8.68 -18.42
N GLY A 427 -10.01 -10.01 -18.50
CA GLY A 427 -10.00 -10.74 -19.78
C GLY A 427 -8.65 -10.71 -20.49
N GLU A 428 -7.58 -10.56 -19.75
CA GLU A 428 -6.20 -10.63 -20.25
C GLU A 428 -5.85 -12.03 -20.74
N ASP A 429 -4.78 -12.15 -21.54
CA ASP A 429 -4.20 -13.44 -21.91
C ASP A 429 -3.35 -13.98 -20.74
N LEU A 430 -3.87 -14.98 -20.05
CA LEU A 430 -3.23 -15.50 -18.84
C LEU A 430 -1.88 -16.19 -19.14
N ASN A 431 -1.73 -16.84 -20.28
CA ASN A 431 -0.45 -17.48 -20.64
C ASN A 431 0.64 -16.44 -20.89
N LEU A 432 0.28 -15.31 -21.54
CA LEU A 432 1.20 -14.20 -21.70
C LEU A 432 1.60 -13.61 -20.33
N TRP A 433 0.65 -13.42 -19.44
CA TRP A 433 0.93 -12.88 -18.11
C TRP A 433 1.75 -13.83 -17.24
N GLU A 434 1.52 -15.14 -17.30
CA GLU A 434 2.39 -16.14 -16.65
C GLU A 434 3.83 -16.03 -17.16
N SER A 435 4.01 -15.92 -18.47
CA SER A 435 5.33 -15.70 -19.07
C SER A 435 6.01 -14.41 -18.57
N ILE A 436 5.25 -13.32 -18.45
CA ILE A 436 5.76 -12.05 -17.91
C ILE A 436 6.14 -12.18 -16.43
N LEU A 437 5.28 -12.84 -15.63
CA LEU A 437 5.57 -13.07 -14.21
C LEU A 437 6.82 -13.94 -14.00
N ASP A 438 6.96 -15.01 -14.77
CA ASP A 438 8.10 -15.91 -14.66
C ASP A 438 9.40 -15.24 -15.12
N TYR A 439 9.33 -14.48 -16.21
CA TYR A 439 10.45 -13.67 -16.68
C TYR A 439 10.93 -12.66 -15.63
N GLN A 440 10.00 -11.89 -15.02
CA GLN A 440 10.39 -10.92 -14.00
C GLN A 440 10.91 -11.59 -12.72
N ASN A 441 10.29 -12.67 -12.27
CA ASN A 441 10.80 -13.42 -11.13
C ASN A 441 12.24 -13.92 -11.38
N GLU A 442 12.50 -14.54 -12.53
CA GLU A 442 13.83 -15.05 -12.86
C GLU A 442 14.88 -13.93 -12.95
N HIS A 443 14.60 -12.90 -13.76
CA HIS A 443 15.61 -11.89 -14.06
C HIS A 443 15.69 -10.80 -13.01
N PHE A 444 14.55 -10.27 -12.53
CA PHE A 444 14.54 -9.12 -11.63
C PHE A 444 14.79 -9.53 -10.19
N LYS A 445 14.16 -10.61 -9.72
CA LYS A 445 14.26 -11.07 -8.34
C LYS A 445 15.43 -12.03 -8.14
N GLU A 446 15.42 -13.21 -8.78
CA GLU A 446 16.43 -14.25 -8.55
C GLU A 446 17.82 -13.83 -9.05
N LYS A 447 17.93 -13.27 -10.26
CA LYS A 447 19.18 -12.73 -10.81
C LYS A 447 19.46 -11.28 -10.35
N SER A 448 18.65 -10.75 -9.44
CA SER A 448 18.87 -9.44 -8.78
C SER A 448 19.01 -8.25 -9.72
N LEU A 449 18.42 -8.29 -10.93
CA LEU A 449 18.44 -7.12 -11.82
C LEU A 449 17.70 -5.92 -11.24
N ILE A 450 16.74 -6.15 -10.33
CA ILE A 450 16.01 -5.08 -9.68
C ILE A 450 16.95 -4.06 -9.01
N SER A 451 18.05 -4.50 -8.43
CA SER A 451 19.05 -3.63 -7.82
C SER A 451 19.75 -2.71 -8.84
N ILE A 452 19.77 -3.09 -10.11
CA ILE A 452 20.37 -2.32 -11.20
C ILE A 452 19.37 -1.36 -11.83
N ILE A 453 18.13 -1.79 -12.01
CA ILE A 453 17.13 -1.01 -12.74
C ILE A 453 16.31 -0.07 -11.84
N SER A 454 16.24 -0.33 -10.55
CA SER A 454 15.48 0.49 -9.60
C SER A 454 16.37 1.18 -8.57
N PHE A 455 17.06 0.43 -7.73
CA PHE A 455 17.88 1.02 -6.67
C PHE A 455 19.22 1.53 -7.14
N SER A 456 19.59 1.25 -8.33
CA SER A 456 20.90 1.34 -8.89
C SER A 456 22.03 1.16 -7.86
N ASN A 457 22.71 0.05 -7.94
CA ASN A 457 23.95 -0.17 -7.18
C ASN A 457 24.89 1.03 -7.29
N LEU A 458 24.83 1.75 -8.42
CA LEU A 458 25.57 2.97 -8.65
C LEU A 458 25.23 4.05 -7.62
N GLN A 459 23.95 4.23 -7.31
CA GLN A 459 23.52 5.25 -6.37
C GLN A 459 23.72 4.82 -4.92
N ASP A 460 23.47 3.55 -4.60
CA ASP A 460 23.72 2.99 -3.27
C ASP A 460 25.20 2.92 -2.97
N GLU A 461 26.03 2.53 -3.90
CA GLU A 461 27.48 2.57 -3.75
C GLU A 461 27.97 4.00 -3.58
N ILE A 462 27.44 4.95 -4.35
CA ILE A 462 27.76 6.37 -4.20
C ILE A 462 27.27 6.91 -2.86
N SER A 463 26.06 6.53 -2.42
CA SER A 463 25.49 7.01 -1.16
C SER A 463 26.16 6.40 0.06
N LYS A 464 26.48 5.10 0.06
CA LYS A 464 27.21 4.43 1.15
C LYS A 464 28.58 5.06 1.42
N HIS A 465 29.22 5.53 0.39
CA HIS A 465 30.55 6.14 0.49
C HIS A 465 30.53 7.67 0.61
N ARG A 466 29.36 8.27 0.52
CA ARG A 466 29.12 9.72 0.51
C ARG A 466 29.69 10.46 1.71
N ILE A 467 29.64 9.85 2.89
CA ILE A 467 30.11 10.45 4.14
C ILE A 467 31.61 10.24 4.33
N HIS A 468 32.19 9.20 3.74
CA HIS A 468 33.56 8.77 4.06
C HIS A 468 34.59 8.91 2.94
N HIS A 469 34.23 9.02 1.65
CA HIS A 469 35.22 9.02 0.57
C HIS A 469 34.84 9.89 -0.64
N ARG A 470 35.60 10.97 -0.86
CA ARG A 470 35.53 11.83 -2.06
C ARG A 470 35.95 11.15 -3.38
N ASN A 471 36.48 9.92 -3.32
CA ASN A 471 37.06 9.23 -4.49
C ASN A 471 36.23 8.02 -4.98
N THR A 472 35.06 7.76 -4.44
CA THR A 472 34.35 6.51 -4.62
C THR A 472 33.84 6.28 -6.04
N LEU A 473 33.43 7.32 -6.73
CA LEU A 473 33.10 7.19 -8.15
C LEU A 473 34.26 6.71 -8.99
N LYS A 474 35.51 7.15 -8.70
CA LYS A 474 36.67 6.66 -9.39
C LYS A 474 36.95 5.18 -9.12
N GLU A 475 36.62 4.69 -7.93
CA GLU A 475 36.75 3.26 -7.56
C GLU A 475 35.68 2.42 -8.22
N VAL A 476 34.43 2.88 -8.21
CA VAL A 476 33.33 2.26 -8.97
C VAL A 476 33.66 2.20 -10.46
N PHE A 477 34.27 3.25 -11.01
CA PHE A 477 34.75 3.27 -12.40
C PHE A 477 35.96 2.38 -12.66
N ARG A 478 36.70 1.96 -11.64
CA ARG A 478 37.89 1.11 -11.77
C ARG A 478 37.61 -0.39 -11.63
N SER A 479 36.52 -0.78 -10.98
CA SER A 479 36.17 -2.20 -10.81
C SER A 479 35.49 -2.75 -12.07
N SER A 480 36.26 -3.32 -12.98
CA SER A 480 35.78 -3.80 -14.27
C SER A 480 34.91 -5.06 -14.19
N LEU A 481 35.12 -5.93 -13.19
CA LEU A 481 34.48 -7.24 -13.07
C LEU A 481 32.97 -7.16 -12.75
N ILE A 482 32.56 -6.31 -11.80
CA ILE A 482 31.15 -6.18 -11.39
C ILE A 482 30.28 -5.66 -12.56
N ARG A 483 30.84 -4.79 -13.39
CA ARG A 483 30.13 -4.19 -14.52
C ARG A 483 29.92 -5.13 -15.70
N GLU A 484 30.86 -6.02 -15.92
CA GLU A 484 30.74 -7.04 -16.97
C GLU A 484 29.61 -7.99 -16.65
N ASP A 485 29.51 -8.46 -15.41
CA ASP A 485 28.40 -9.27 -14.95
C ASP A 485 27.05 -8.53 -15.04
N GLU A 486 26.99 -7.27 -14.64
CA GLU A 486 25.77 -6.45 -14.78
C GLU A 486 25.33 -6.32 -16.25
N ILE A 487 26.28 -6.07 -17.16
CA ILE A 487 26.01 -5.96 -18.59
C ILE A 487 25.51 -7.29 -19.14
N GLN A 488 26.16 -8.41 -18.83
CA GLN A 488 25.74 -9.73 -19.30
C GLN A 488 24.33 -10.10 -18.79
N ARG A 489 24.01 -9.79 -17.53
CA ARG A 489 22.67 -10.01 -16.97
C ARG A 489 21.62 -9.15 -17.66
N LEU A 490 21.91 -7.87 -17.94
CA LEU A 490 21.01 -6.98 -18.68
C LEU A 490 20.81 -7.45 -20.13
N GLU A 491 21.89 -7.84 -20.83
CA GLU A 491 21.80 -8.37 -22.20
C GLU A 491 20.98 -9.66 -22.25
N ALA A 492 21.16 -10.58 -21.29
CA ALA A 492 20.38 -11.79 -21.19
C ALA A 492 18.90 -11.50 -20.94
N ALA A 493 18.58 -10.57 -20.04
CA ALA A 493 17.20 -10.17 -19.77
C ALA A 493 16.54 -9.53 -21.00
N ILE A 494 17.23 -8.64 -21.69
CA ILE A 494 16.72 -8.00 -22.91
C ILE A 494 16.44 -9.04 -23.99
N ALA A 495 17.35 -10.00 -24.19
CA ALA A 495 17.20 -11.05 -25.20
C ALA A 495 16.02 -12.01 -24.91
N GLN A 496 15.63 -12.18 -23.65
CA GLN A 496 14.56 -13.07 -23.20
C GLN A 496 13.27 -12.33 -22.85
N SER A 497 13.23 -10.99 -23.00
CA SER A 497 12.04 -10.20 -22.68
C SER A 497 10.84 -10.64 -23.52
N PRO A 498 9.70 -10.97 -22.88
CA PRO A 498 8.49 -11.34 -23.61
C PRO A 498 7.94 -10.17 -24.43
N ASP A 499 7.31 -10.49 -25.55
CA ASP A 499 6.55 -9.49 -26.31
C ASP A 499 5.27 -9.12 -25.55
N VAL A 500 5.20 -7.88 -25.10
CA VAL A 500 4.09 -7.35 -24.31
C VAL A 500 2.97 -6.73 -25.18
N SER A 501 3.10 -6.76 -26.50
CA SER A 501 2.10 -6.17 -27.43
C SER A 501 0.72 -6.83 -27.31
N GLY A 502 0.64 -8.07 -26.82
CA GLY A 502 -0.60 -8.81 -26.56
C GLY A 502 -1.35 -8.39 -25.29
N VAL A 503 -0.76 -7.57 -24.43
CA VAL A 503 -1.42 -7.05 -23.22
C VAL A 503 -2.53 -6.08 -23.63
N LYS A 504 -3.78 -6.39 -23.25
CA LYS A 504 -4.98 -5.66 -23.70
C LYS A 504 -5.17 -4.33 -22.96
N ASN A 505 -4.87 -4.30 -21.65
CA ASN A 505 -4.95 -3.06 -20.89
C ASN A 505 -3.80 -2.13 -21.31
N GLU A 506 -4.13 -0.98 -21.88
CA GLU A 506 -3.15 -0.04 -22.46
C GLU A 506 -2.18 0.50 -21.40
N GLU A 507 -2.66 0.85 -20.21
CA GLU A 507 -1.81 1.37 -19.13
C GLU A 507 -0.78 0.34 -18.70
N LEU A 508 -1.21 -0.92 -18.46
CA LEU A 508 -0.32 -2.00 -18.07
C LEU A 508 0.69 -2.34 -19.17
N ARG A 509 0.25 -2.35 -20.43
CA ARG A 509 1.14 -2.55 -21.57
C ARG A 509 2.21 -1.48 -21.67
N LEU A 510 1.81 -0.20 -21.60
CA LEU A 510 2.76 0.92 -21.65
C LEU A 510 3.77 0.89 -20.51
N LEU A 511 3.35 0.48 -19.28
CA LEU A 511 4.27 0.35 -18.15
C LEU A 511 5.23 -0.82 -18.30
N LEU A 512 4.80 -1.94 -18.88
CA LEU A 512 5.71 -3.05 -19.23
C LEU A 512 6.71 -2.61 -20.30
N GLU A 513 6.28 -1.85 -21.30
CA GLU A 513 7.17 -1.26 -22.30
C GLU A 513 8.19 -0.29 -21.65
N VAL A 514 7.75 0.55 -20.68
CA VAL A 514 8.66 1.42 -19.90
C VAL A 514 9.66 0.58 -19.10
N THR A 515 9.21 -0.52 -18.51
CA THR A 515 10.08 -1.45 -17.77
C THR A 515 11.15 -2.06 -18.69
N ASN A 516 10.78 -2.47 -19.90
CA ASN A 516 11.73 -2.97 -20.89
C ASN A 516 12.70 -1.87 -21.36
N LEU A 517 12.21 -0.67 -21.61
CA LEU A 517 13.06 0.49 -21.95
C LEU A 517 14.06 0.82 -20.83
N ARG A 518 13.68 0.59 -19.56
CA ARG A 518 14.62 0.76 -18.45
C ARG A 518 15.78 -0.22 -18.49
N LEU A 519 15.57 -1.45 -18.93
CA LEU A 519 16.67 -2.42 -19.13
C LEU A 519 17.66 -1.91 -20.17
N HIS A 520 17.17 -1.43 -21.31
CA HIS A 520 18.00 -0.86 -22.37
C HIS A 520 18.75 0.38 -21.90
N HIS A 521 18.07 1.30 -21.21
CA HIS A 521 18.70 2.48 -20.62
C HIS A 521 19.83 2.09 -19.65
N ALA A 522 19.55 1.17 -18.71
CA ALA A 522 20.53 0.70 -17.73
C ALA A 522 21.74 0.04 -18.40
N LEU A 523 21.52 -0.74 -19.47
CA LEU A 523 22.57 -1.36 -20.26
C LEU A 523 23.50 -0.31 -20.88
N GLU A 524 22.95 0.70 -21.55
CA GLU A 524 23.76 1.73 -22.21
C GLU A 524 24.50 2.62 -21.18
N VAL A 525 23.89 2.92 -20.04
CA VAL A 525 24.56 3.58 -18.91
C VAL A 525 25.76 2.74 -18.47
N ARG A 526 25.62 1.42 -18.27
CA ARG A 526 26.74 0.52 -17.88
C ARG A 526 27.81 0.43 -18.96
N LYS A 527 27.42 0.29 -20.22
CA LYS A 527 28.37 0.29 -21.35
C LYS A 527 29.17 1.57 -21.42
N SER A 528 28.55 2.73 -21.18
CA SER A 528 29.24 4.02 -21.17
C SER A 528 30.40 4.09 -20.17
N MET A 529 30.30 3.36 -19.05
CA MET A 529 31.32 3.34 -18.01
C MET A 529 32.62 2.61 -18.43
N ARG A 530 32.57 1.78 -19.48
CA ARG A 530 33.78 1.13 -20.05
C ARG A 530 34.69 2.08 -20.77
N PHE A 531 34.16 3.21 -21.24
CA PHE A 531 34.89 4.14 -22.07
C PHE A 531 35.54 5.27 -21.25
N LYS A 532 36.63 5.83 -21.77
CA LYS A 532 37.28 6.96 -21.14
C LYS A 532 36.35 8.18 -21.09
N LYS A 533 36.49 8.97 -20.03
CA LYS A 533 35.82 10.27 -19.92
C LYS A 533 36.09 11.10 -21.17
N LYS A 534 35.07 11.72 -21.73
CA LYS A 534 35.12 12.54 -22.96
C LYS A 534 35.46 11.77 -24.26
N SER A 535 35.44 10.44 -24.30
CA SER A 535 35.52 9.70 -25.56
C SER A 535 34.21 9.80 -26.35
N SER A 536 34.33 9.65 -27.68
CA SER A 536 33.15 9.55 -28.59
C SER A 536 32.26 8.40 -28.24
N ASP A 537 32.82 7.24 -27.91
CA ASP A 537 32.07 6.02 -27.61
C ASP A 537 31.23 6.16 -26.34
N ARG A 538 31.81 6.83 -25.31
CA ARG A 538 31.06 7.16 -24.10
C ARG A 538 29.91 8.11 -24.38
N ALA A 539 30.13 9.12 -25.20
CA ALA A 539 29.09 10.07 -25.60
C ALA A 539 27.97 9.36 -26.39
N LEU A 540 28.31 8.42 -27.28
CA LEU A 540 27.36 7.64 -28.05
C LEU A 540 26.50 6.75 -27.15
N ALA A 541 27.10 6.02 -26.19
CA ALA A 541 26.37 5.19 -25.26
C ALA A 541 25.40 6.01 -24.37
N LEU A 542 25.86 7.16 -23.86
CA LEU A 542 24.98 8.05 -23.08
C LEU A 542 23.84 8.66 -23.92
N LYS A 543 24.11 8.96 -25.19
CA LYS A 543 23.06 9.42 -26.12
C LYS A 543 22.03 8.31 -26.40
N ALA A 544 22.47 7.06 -26.51
CA ALA A 544 21.55 5.91 -26.63
C ALA A 544 20.71 5.74 -25.37
N ALA A 545 21.31 5.84 -24.17
CA ALA A 545 20.56 5.83 -22.91
C ALA A 545 19.51 6.94 -22.85
N GLU A 546 19.88 8.18 -23.21
CA GLU A 546 18.94 9.31 -23.30
C GLU A 546 17.78 9.02 -24.27
N SER A 547 18.07 8.39 -25.41
CA SER A 547 17.01 8.03 -26.39
C SER A 547 15.99 7.09 -25.78
N PHE A 548 16.41 6.03 -25.08
CA PHE A 548 15.50 5.11 -24.38
C PHE A 548 14.70 5.82 -23.28
N ARG A 549 15.31 6.73 -22.52
CA ARG A 549 14.60 7.54 -21.54
C ARG A 549 13.55 8.43 -22.16
N MET A 550 13.86 9.10 -23.29
CA MET A 550 12.90 9.95 -23.99
C MET A 550 11.74 9.15 -24.58
N GLU A 551 12.00 7.94 -25.06
CA GLU A 551 10.97 7.02 -25.52
C GLU A 551 10.07 6.54 -24.37
N ALA A 552 10.66 6.21 -23.22
CA ALA A 552 9.91 5.89 -22.00
C ALA A 552 9.06 7.09 -21.54
N GLN A 553 9.60 8.32 -21.58
CA GLN A 553 8.86 9.52 -21.23
C GLN A 553 7.62 9.73 -22.10
N THR A 554 7.70 9.37 -23.38
CA THR A 554 6.53 9.47 -24.28
C THR A 554 5.39 8.56 -23.77
N ARG A 555 5.70 7.32 -23.34
CA ARG A 555 4.72 6.38 -22.80
C ARG A 555 4.16 6.86 -21.47
N VAL A 556 5.03 7.29 -20.57
CA VAL A 556 4.64 7.84 -19.25
C VAL A 556 3.72 9.05 -19.43
N ASN A 557 3.98 9.92 -20.41
CA ASN A 557 3.10 11.06 -20.70
C ASN A 557 1.70 10.65 -21.19
N VAL A 558 1.56 9.50 -21.85
CA VAL A 558 0.24 8.95 -22.21
C VAL A 558 -0.49 8.46 -20.96
N ILE A 559 0.19 7.70 -20.12
CA ILE A 559 -0.37 7.17 -18.86
C ILE A 559 -0.84 8.31 -17.96
N THR A 560 0.00 9.33 -17.76
CA THR A 560 -0.32 10.45 -16.87
C THR A 560 -1.47 11.32 -17.34
N LYS A 561 -1.81 11.29 -18.63
CA LYS A 561 -3.03 11.96 -19.14
C LYS A 561 -4.31 11.30 -18.63
N SER A 562 -4.29 9.98 -18.46
CA SER A 562 -5.42 9.22 -17.90
C SER A 562 -5.57 9.46 -16.39
N HIS A 563 -4.48 9.81 -15.75
CA HIS A 563 -4.38 10.12 -14.32
C HIS A 563 -4.08 11.62 -14.14
N SER A 564 -5.02 12.49 -14.52
CA SER A 564 -4.86 13.95 -14.64
C SER A 564 -4.44 14.69 -13.36
N ARG A 565 -4.21 13.97 -12.26
CA ARG A 565 -3.87 14.51 -10.94
C ARG A 565 -2.50 14.10 -10.42
N TYR A 566 -1.65 13.45 -11.23
CA TYR A 566 -0.27 13.26 -10.82
C TYR A 566 0.41 14.62 -10.69
N PRO A 567 0.91 14.97 -9.51
CA PRO A 567 1.63 16.21 -9.36
C PRO A 567 2.87 16.18 -10.27
N THR A 568 3.02 17.18 -11.09
CA THR A 568 4.28 17.41 -11.79
C THR A 568 5.32 17.87 -10.78
N ALA A 569 6.57 17.44 -10.93
CA ALA A 569 7.65 17.92 -10.08
C ALA A 569 7.71 19.44 -10.05
N ARG A 570 7.56 20.04 -8.89
CA ARG A 570 7.61 21.48 -8.66
C ARG A 570 8.79 21.80 -7.77
N LEU A 571 9.88 22.26 -8.37
CA LEU A 571 11.13 22.53 -7.66
C LEU A 571 10.99 23.55 -6.51
N PHE A 572 9.98 24.41 -6.56
CA PHE A 572 9.76 25.50 -5.61
C PHE A 572 8.44 25.42 -4.83
N ASP A 573 7.63 24.40 -5.09
CA ASP A 573 6.35 24.21 -4.41
C ASP A 573 6.44 23.13 -3.33
N TRP A 574 7.59 23.01 -2.79
CA TRP A 574 7.94 22.11 -1.72
C TRP A 574 7.16 22.51 -0.48
N ARG A 575 6.29 21.68 0.00
CA ARG A 575 5.41 21.89 1.15
C ARG A 575 4.05 22.52 0.86
N SER A 576 3.66 22.64 -0.39
CA SER A 576 2.23 22.72 -0.65
C SER A 576 1.55 21.41 -0.26
N ASP A 577 2.25 20.28 -0.38
CA ASP A 577 1.75 18.94 -0.13
C ASP A 577 2.19 18.39 1.23
N ILE A 578 1.32 17.62 1.87
CA ILE A 578 1.62 16.92 3.11
C ILE A 578 2.23 15.57 2.76
N THR A 579 3.49 15.37 3.14
CA THR A 579 4.24 14.14 2.89
C THR A 579 5.01 13.69 4.12
N SER A 580 5.40 12.41 4.16
CA SER A 580 6.22 11.88 5.24
C SER A 580 7.60 12.53 5.31
N TYR A 581 8.17 12.92 4.17
CA TYR A 581 9.44 13.65 4.10
C TYR A 581 9.22 15.10 3.70
N SER A 582 9.91 16.00 4.39
CA SER A 582 9.75 17.45 4.22
C SER A 582 9.99 17.95 2.80
N PHE A 583 10.78 17.24 2.02
CA PHE A 583 11.19 17.60 0.66
C PHE A 583 11.08 16.43 -0.32
N GLY A 584 10.43 15.33 0.07
CA GLY A 584 10.39 14.08 -0.68
C GLY A 584 9.64 14.16 -2.01
N SER A 585 8.79 15.15 -2.18
CA SER A 585 7.94 15.30 -3.37
C SER A 585 8.52 16.19 -4.48
N LEU A 586 9.83 16.48 -4.46
CA LEU A 586 10.44 17.31 -5.50
C LEU A 586 10.34 16.72 -6.91
N TRP A 587 10.35 15.40 -7.00
CA TRP A 587 10.33 14.67 -8.25
C TRP A 587 9.28 13.57 -8.17
N THR A 588 8.45 13.47 -9.18
CA THR A 588 7.46 12.40 -9.32
C THR A 588 7.97 11.34 -10.29
N ALA A 589 7.45 10.12 -10.20
CA ALA A 589 7.77 9.02 -11.10
C ALA A 589 7.57 9.39 -12.58
N ALA A 590 6.61 10.27 -12.86
CA ALA A 590 6.33 10.76 -14.21
C ALA A 590 7.46 11.57 -14.85
N THR A 591 8.46 12.01 -14.09
CA THR A 591 9.56 12.84 -14.59
C THR A 591 10.76 12.04 -15.09
N LEU A 592 10.84 10.75 -14.80
CA LEU A 592 12.00 9.89 -15.03
C LEU A 592 13.32 10.53 -14.53
N HIS A 593 13.25 11.29 -13.46
CA HIS A 593 14.38 12.03 -12.92
C HIS A 593 15.52 11.12 -12.49
N HIS A 594 15.20 9.93 -11.97
CA HIS A 594 16.18 8.91 -11.58
C HIS A 594 17.06 8.47 -12.76
N TRP A 595 16.48 8.19 -13.91
CA TRP A 595 17.24 7.81 -15.13
C TRP A 595 18.16 8.94 -15.57
N LYS A 596 17.66 10.17 -15.58
CA LYS A 596 18.44 11.36 -15.91
C LYS A 596 19.56 11.61 -14.90
N ARG A 597 19.36 11.27 -13.61
CA ARG A 597 20.42 11.36 -12.60
C ARG A 597 21.59 10.44 -12.93
N GLU A 598 21.33 9.20 -13.31
CA GLU A 598 22.39 8.25 -13.71
C GLU A 598 23.20 8.80 -14.88
N GLU A 599 22.57 9.29 -15.94
CA GLU A 599 23.23 9.90 -17.09
C GLU A 599 24.14 11.07 -16.65
N ARG A 600 23.65 11.95 -15.77
CA ARG A 600 24.42 13.09 -15.26
C ARG A 600 25.60 12.69 -14.39
N MET A 601 25.41 11.74 -13.49
CA MET A 601 26.48 11.24 -12.63
C MET A 601 27.61 10.64 -13.46
N ILE A 602 27.28 9.85 -14.48
CA ILE A 602 28.26 9.26 -15.39
C ILE A 602 28.98 10.36 -16.20
N THR A 603 28.26 11.34 -16.71
CA THR A 603 28.83 12.44 -17.48
C THR A 603 29.84 13.25 -16.65
N ARG A 604 29.55 13.50 -15.39
CA ARG A 604 30.36 14.30 -14.48
C ARG A 604 31.46 13.49 -13.79
N GLU A 605 31.27 12.19 -13.64
CA GLU A 605 32.07 11.31 -12.78
C GLU A 605 32.08 11.80 -11.32
N ASN A 606 31.00 12.39 -10.87
CA ASN A 606 30.81 12.76 -9.49
C ASN A 606 29.36 12.72 -9.09
N PHE A 607 29.13 12.71 -7.79
CA PHE A 607 27.83 12.81 -7.16
C PHE A 607 27.64 14.22 -6.60
N ASN A 608 26.52 14.84 -6.95
CA ASN A 608 26.12 16.12 -6.35
C ASN A 608 24.96 15.86 -5.36
N PRO A 609 25.19 16.02 -4.05
CA PRO A 609 24.18 15.74 -3.04
C PRO A 609 22.91 16.57 -3.16
N PHE A 610 22.94 17.72 -3.83
CA PHE A 610 21.76 18.57 -4.02
C PHE A 610 20.87 18.13 -5.19
N PHE A 611 21.45 17.47 -6.21
CA PHE A 611 20.72 17.14 -7.44
C PHE A 611 20.63 15.66 -7.74
N ASP A 612 21.46 14.85 -7.09
CA ASP A 612 21.61 13.43 -7.42
C ASP A 612 21.18 12.53 -6.24
N ASN A 613 20.61 13.10 -5.18
CA ASN A 613 20.11 12.34 -4.04
C ASN A 613 18.71 11.76 -4.34
N ILE A 614 18.42 10.56 -3.83
CA ILE A 614 17.09 9.94 -3.90
C ILE A 614 16.17 10.64 -2.92
N VAL A 615 16.58 10.64 -1.66
CA VAL A 615 15.93 11.39 -0.59
C VAL A 615 16.61 12.76 -0.56
N ASN A 616 15.84 13.81 -0.48
CA ASN A 616 16.40 15.15 -0.47
C ASN A 616 17.42 15.29 0.67
N PHE A 617 18.56 15.88 0.37
CA PHE A 617 19.64 16.13 1.35
C PHE A 617 19.11 16.83 2.62
N MET A 618 18.12 17.70 2.48
CA MET A 618 17.52 18.40 3.60
C MET A 618 16.70 17.46 4.54
N ASP A 619 16.13 16.39 4.03
CA ASP A 619 15.41 15.39 4.84
C ASP A 619 16.34 14.52 5.70
N ILE A 620 17.65 14.53 5.38
CA ILE A 620 18.67 13.83 6.15
C ILE A 620 19.22 14.73 7.29
N ILE A 621 19.18 16.05 7.10
CA ILE A 621 19.72 17.02 8.06
C ILE A 621 18.66 17.48 9.06
N PHE A 622 17.42 17.57 8.66
CA PHE A 622 16.26 18.04 9.44
C PHE A 622 15.22 16.96 9.64
#